data_d1219e22f5af5ed772e7936fd780d74a
#
_entry.id   d1219e22f5af5ed772e7936fd780d74a
#
_cell.length_a   1.000
_cell.length_b   1.000
_cell.length_c   1.000
_cell.angle_alpha   90.00
_cell.angle_beta   90.00
_cell.angle_gamma   90.00
#
_symmetry.space_group_name_H-M   'P 1'
#
loop_
_entity.id
_entity.type
_entity.pdbx_description
1 polymer ?
#
loop_
_entity_poly.entity_id
_entity_poly.type
_entity_poly.pdbx_seq_one_letter_code
_entity_poly.pdbx_strand_id
1 'polypeptide(L)'
;VEIALTDGGTLSAAQVNDLSVAGTANCYVVSAPGTYVFNARVRGNGAGEGVGFEPAIEMADGMTADWLWTDSEGLVSGVALDTTSGDIFLTVGEGRGNALVALMQDGKVVWSWHVWVTDAPQTMTYGNGTVFMDRNLGAAGTTAGGTDAYGMYYQWGRKDPFYGGEKTETSANAFLEAKNGTVVN
;
A
#
# COMPACT_ATOMS: atom_id res chain seq x y z
N VAL A 1 4.41 -19.11 11.86
CA VAL A 1 5.65 -18.52 11.35
C VAL A 1 6.12 -17.50 12.37
N GLU A 2 7.28 -17.71 12.98
CA GLU A 2 7.91 -16.73 13.86
C GLU A 2 8.81 -15.84 13.04
N ILE A 3 8.57 -14.54 13.12
CA ILE A 3 9.41 -13.53 12.48
C ILE A 3 10.23 -12.86 13.56
N ALA A 4 11.55 -13.01 13.48
CA ALA A 4 12.47 -12.32 14.37
C ALA A 4 12.61 -10.86 13.91
N LEU A 5 12.28 -9.92 14.79
CA LEU A 5 12.58 -8.51 14.60
C LEU A 5 14.04 -8.22 14.89
N THR A 6 14.60 -7.20 14.24
CA THR A 6 16.01 -6.78 14.42
C THR A 6 16.33 -6.32 15.85
N ASP A 7 15.32 -6.06 16.68
CA ASP A 7 15.43 -5.72 18.11
C ASP A 7 15.29 -6.93 19.06
N GLY A 8 15.23 -8.15 18.50
CA GLY A 8 15.07 -9.37 19.28
C GLY A 8 13.63 -9.70 19.70
N GLY A 9 12.65 -8.92 19.25
CA GLY A 9 11.23 -9.22 19.45
C GLY A 9 10.77 -10.34 18.52
N THR A 10 9.96 -11.26 19.05
CA THR A 10 9.29 -12.29 18.25
C THR A 10 7.82 -11.94 18.13
N LEU A 11 7.32 -11.74 16.91
CA LEU A 11 5.89 -11.57 16.68
C LEU A 11 5.19 -12.93 16.65
N SER A 12 4.11 -13.06 17.40
CA SER A 12 3.26 -14.23 17.27
C SER A 12 2.38 -14.09 16.02
N ALA A 13 2.04 -15.21 15.37
CA ALA A 13 1.17 -15.22 14.19
C ALA A 13 -0.19 -14.55 14.45
N ALA A 14 -0.63 -14.47 15.71
CA ALA A 14 -1.88 -13.82 16.11
C ALA A 14 -1.82 -12.26 16.06
N GLN A 15 -0.63 -11.69 15.91
CA GLN A 15 -0.42 -10.23 15.84
C GLN A 15 -0.22 -9.71 14.41
N VAL A 16 -0.25 -10.61 13.41
CA VAL A 16 -0.09 -10.24 12.00
C VAL A 16 -1.44 -10.28 11.31
N ASN A 17 -1.83 -9.16 10.72
CA ASN A 17 -3.08 -9.03 9.99
C ASN A 17 -2.86 -9.32 8.50
N ASP A 18 -3.52 -10.33 7.95
CA ASP A 18 -3.42 -10.66 6.54
C ASP A 18 -4.42 -9.84 5.72
N LEU A 19 -3.87 -8.98 4.85
CA LEU A 19 -4.63 -8.12 3.94
C LEU A 19 -5.18 -8.88 2.73
N SER A 20 -4.68 -10.09 2.47
CA SER A 20 -5.08 -10.92 1.33
C SER A 20 -6.24 -11.88 1.64
N VAL A 21 -6.73 -11.94 2.88
CA VAL A 21 -7.81 -12.86 3.29
C VAL A 21 -9.09 -12.68 2.46
N ALA A 22 -9.43 -11.44 2.13
CA ALA A 22 -10.60 -11.13 1.30
C ALA A 22 -10.31 -11.15 -0.22
N GLY A 23 -9.09 -11.49 -0.59
CA GLY A 23 -8.58 -11.44 -1.95
C GLY A 23 -7.41 -10.48 -2.10
N THR A 24 -6.65 -10.65 -3.19
CA THR A 24 -5.51 -9.79 -3.50
C THR A 24 -5.94 -8.52 -4.23
N ALA A 25 -5.15 -7.45 -4.08
CA ALA A 25 -5.43 -6.15 -4.70
C ALA A 25 -4.11 -5.41 -5.02
N ASN A 26 -4.18 -4.34 -5.81
CA ASN A 26 -3.07 -3.39 -5.98
C ASN A 26 -3.05 -2.31 -4.89
N CYS A 27 -4.15 -2.14 -4.17
CA CYS A 27 -4.27 -1.18 -3.07
C CYS A 27 -4.90 -1.86 -1.86
N TYR A 28 -4.25 -1.76 -0.73
CA TYR A 28 -4.75 -2.25 0.55
C TYR A 28 -5.04 -1.09 1.49
N VAL A 29 -6.23 -1.07 2.07
CA VAL A 29 -6.61 -0.12 3.11
C VAL A 29 -6.20 -0.66 4.47
N VAL A 30 -5.48 0.14 5.24
CA VAL A 30 -5.05 -0.17 6.60
C VAL A 30 -5.63 0.87 7.54
N SER A 31 -6.37 0.44 8.56
CA SER A 31 -7.11 1.35 9.44
C SER A 31 -6.55 1.49 10.86
N ALA A 32 -5.46 0.78 11.16
CA ALA A 32 -4.81 0.84 12.48
C ALA A 32 -3.30 0.59 12.35
N PRO A 33 -2.49 1.08 13.29
CA PRO A 33 -1.08 0.70 13.38
C PRO A 33 -0.96 -0.80 13.70
N GLY A 34 0.13 -1.41 13.24
CA GLY A 34 0.38 -2.84 13.47
C GLY A 34 1.22 -3.49 12.38
N THR A 35 1.35 -4.80 12.49
CA THR A 35 2.01 -5.61 11.48
C THR A 35 1.00 -6.27 10.56
N TYR A 36 1.26 -6.16 9.28
CA TYR A 36 0.42 -6.65 8.21
C TYR A 36 1.20 -7.56 7.28
N VAL A 37 0.49 -8.44 6.59
CA VAL A 37 1.04 -9.31 5.56
C VAL A 37 0.11 -9.32 4.35
N PHE A 38 0.67 -9.49 3.16
CA PHE A 38 -0.11 -9.75 1.95
C PHE A 38 0.67 -10.61 0.96
N ASN A 39 -0.06 -11.35 0.14
CA ASN A 39 0.51 -12.21 -0.89
C ASN A 39 1.08 -11.38 -2.05
N ALA A 40 2.39 -11.44 -2.25
CA ALA A 40 3.09 -10.73 -3.31
C ALA A 40 3.32 -11.56 -4.58
N ARG A 41 2.89 -12.81 -4.63
CA ARG A 41 2.92 -13.60 -5.88
C ARG A 41 1.85 -13.16 -6.85
N VAL A 42 0.78 -12.54 -6.36
CA VAL A 42 -0.39 -12.20 -7.17
C VAL A 42 -0.39 -10.70 -7.49
N ARG A 43 -0.48 -10.38 -8.78
CA ARG A 43 -0.66 -9.01 -9.27
C ARG A 43 -2.14 -8.65 -9.29
N GLY A 44 -2.48 -7.48 -8.73
CA GLY A 44 -3.85 -7.02 -8.68
C GLY A 44 -4.79 -7.95 -7.94
N ASN A 45 -6.01 -8.09 -8.43
CA ASN A 45 -7.01 -8.98 -7.83
C ASN A 45 -6.81 -10.46 -8.16
N GLY A 46 -5.86 -10.79 -9.03
CA GLY A 46 -5.44 -12.14 -9.37
C GLY A 46 -6.52 -13.11 -9.83
N ALA A 47 -7.75 -12.66 -9.92
CA ALA A 47 -8.88 -13.49 -10.23
C ALA A 47 -9.16 -13.48 -11.73
N GLY A 48 -9.19 -14.64 -12.33
CA GLY A 48 -9.62 -14.85 -13.70
C GLY A 48 -8.51 -15.19 -14.70
N GLU A 49 -8.95 -15.48 -15.90
CA GLU A 49 -8.11 -15.76 -17.07
C GLU A 49 -8.48 -14.78 -18.18
N GLY A 50 -7.50 -14.38 -18.98
CA GLY A 50 -7.74 -13.54 -20.15
C GLY A 50 -6.96 -12.24 -20.17
N VAL A 51 -7.39 -11.31 -20.99
CA VAL A 51 -6.72 -10.02 -21.18
C VAL A 51 -6.79 -9.19 -19.89
N GLY A 52 -5.64 -8.74 -19.41
CA GLY A 52 -5.52 -7.90 -18.21
C GLY A 52 -5.18 -8.68 -16.94
N PHE A 53 -5.08 -10.01 -17.00
CA PHE A 53 -4.53 -10.82 -15.92
C PHE A 53 -3.07 -11.15 -16.18
N GLU A 54 -2.25 -10.92 -15.19
CA GLU A 54 -0.83 -11.21 -15.24
C GLU A 54 -0.57 -12.57 -14.56
N PRO A 55 0.40 -13.36 -15.05
CA PRO A 55 0.77 -14.60 -14.38
C PRO A 55 1.32 -14.31 -12.97
N ALA A 56 1.25 -15.31 -12.09
CA ALA A 56 1.85 -15.22 -10.76
C ALA A 56 3.34 -14.89 -10.86
N ILE A 57 3.83 -14.14 -9.86
CA ILE A 57 5.24 -13.83 -9.75
C ILE A 57 5.94 -15.05 -9.14
N GLU A 58 6.88 -15.60 -9.88
CA GLU A 58 7.74 -16.66 -9.37
C GLU A 58 8.81 -16.03 -8.46
N MET A 59 8.88 -16.51 -7.22
CA MET A 59 9.91 -16.05 -6.29
C MET A 59 11.26 -16.60 -6.69
N ALA A 60 12.27 -15.73 -6.70
CA ALA A 60 13.64 -16.05 -7.08
C ALA A 60 14.64 -15.56 -6.02
N ASP A 61 15.82 -16.15 -6.01
CA ASP A 61 16.90 -15.73 -5.15
C ASP A 61 17.28 -14.26 -5.45
N GLY A 62 17.59 -13.52 -4.41
CA GLY A 62 17.95 -12.10 -4.52
C GLY A 62 16.76 -11.15 -4.63
N MET A 63 15.53 -11.65 -4.64
CA MET A 63 14.35 -10.78 -4.50
C MET A 63 14.30 -10.17 -3.11
N THR A 64 13.87 -8.92 -3.07
CA THR A 64 13.71 -8.13 -1.84
C THR A 64 12.41 -7.35 -1.89
N ALA A 65 11.93 -6.90 -0.72
CA ALA A 65 10.83 -5.96 -0.65
C ALA A 65 11.23 -4.74 0.17
N ASP A 66 10.75 -3.58 -0.24
CA ASP A 66 10.89 -2.34 0.52
C ASP A 66 9.76 -1.36 0.15
N TRP A 67 9.58 -0.30 0.96
CA TRP A 67 8.75 0.81 0.54
C TRP A 67 9.55 1.75 -0.38
N LEU A 68 8.91 2.28 -1.40
CA LEU A 68 9.51 3.19 -2.36
C LEU A 68 9.34 4.65 -1.95
N TRP A 69 8.16 5.02 -1.51
CA TRP A 69 7.84 6.34 -0.99
C TRP A 69 6.70 6.28 0.03
N THR A 70 6.63 7.29 0.87
CA THR A 70 5.53 7.55 1.80
C THR A 70 5.28 9.06 1.89
N ASP A 71 4.02 9.45 2.09
CA ASP A 71 3.58 10.83 2.24
C ASP A 71 3.33 11.24 3.71
N SER A 72 3.64 10.34 4.65
CA SER A 72 3.53 10.61 6.08
C SER A 72 4.72 10.03 6.82
N GLU A 73 5.32 10.81 7.70
CA GLU A 73 6.51 10.42 8.46
C GLU A 73 6.23 9.20 9.34
N GLY A 74 7.11 8.20 9.28
CA GLY A 74 7.00 6.99 10.08
C GLY A 74 5.80 6.10 9.76
N LEU A 75 5.08 6.37 8.66
CA LEU A 75 3.89 5.61 8.28
C LEU A 75 4.18 4.13 8.04
N VAL A 76 5.29 3.85 7.36
CA VAL A 76 5.80 2.48 7.16
C VAL A 76 7.23 2.41 7.67
N SER A 77 7.47 1.60 8.68
CA SER A 77 8.78 1.49 9.35
C SER A 77 9.55 0.22 9.00
N GLY A 78 8.91 -0.82 8.52
CA GLY A 78 9.56 -2.08 8.16
C GLY A 78 8.83 -2.77 7.02
N VAL A 79 9.59 -3.29 6.06
CA VAL A 79 9.10 -4.13 4.97
C VAL A 79 10.04 -5.31 4.82
N ALA A 80 9.50 -6.52 4.74
CA ALA A 80 10.28 -7.74 4.57
C ALA A 80 9.57 -8.73 3.64
N LEU A 81 10.33 -9.44 2.82
CA LEU A 81 9.85 -10.50 1.95
C LEU A 81 10.19 -11.87 2.55
N ASP A 82 9.20 -12.74 2.65
CA ASP A 82 9.43 -14.18 2.78
C ASP A 82 9.39 -14.81 1.39
N THR A 83 10.54 -15.17 0.86
CA THR A 83 10.65 -15.78 -0.48
C THR A 83 10.05 -17.18 -0.52
N THR A 84 9.87 -17.86 0.60
CA THR A 84 9.28 -19.21 0.67
C THR A 84 7.78 -19.14 0.44
N SER A 85 7.07 -18.32 1.19
CA SER A 85 5.62 -18.11 1.01
C SER A 85 5.33 -17.17 -0.15
N GLY A 86 6.20 -16.20 -0.42
CA GLY A 86 5.99 -15.10 -1.34
C GLY A 86 5.17 -13.98 -0.75
N ASP A 87 5.19 -13.87 0.58
CA ASP A 87 4.44 -12.84 1.29
C ASP A 87 5.34 -11.65 1.65
N ILE A 88 4.77 -10.46 1.56
CA ILE A 88 5.40 -9.24 2.06
C ILE A 88 4.77 -8.89 3.40
N PHE A 89 5.63 -8.74 4.40
CA PHE A 89 5.30 -8.22 5.73
C PHE A 89 5.64 -6.75 5.79
N LEU A 90 4.79 -5.96 6.46
CA LEU A 90 5.05 -4.54 6.69
C LEU A 90 4.57 -4.12 8.07
N THR A 91 5.27 -3.17 8.67
CA THR A 91 4.86 -2.51 9.90
C THR A 91 4.35 -1.12 9.58
N VAL A 92 3.10 -0.85 9.96
CA VAL A 92 2.44 0.43 9.80
C VAL A 92 2.43 1.13 11.14
N GLY A 93 2.93 2.37 11.17
CA GLY A 93 2.98 3.24 12.34
C GLY A 93 1.68 3.99 12.58
N GLU A 94 1.74 4.90 13.54
CA GLU A 94 0.65 5.83 13.83
C GLU A 94 0.51 6.85 12.69
N GLY A 95 -0.71 7.32 12.48
CA GLY A 95 -1.00 8.35 11.49
C GLY A 95 -1.84 7.85 10.32
N ARG A 96 -1.98 8.71 9.33
CA ARG A 96 -2.74 8.48 8.10
C ARG A 96 -1.93 8.97 6.91
N GLY A 97 -2.13 8.35 5.76
CA GLY A 97 -1.42 8.71 4.55
C GLY A 97 -1.27 7.52 3.60
N ASN A 98 -0.26 7.60 2.76
CA ASN A 98 -0.05 6.66 1.69
C ASN A 98 1.40 6.21 1.63
N ALA A 99 1.61 4.96 1.27
CA ALA A 99 2.92 4.42 0.95
C ALA A 99 2.84 3.51 -0.28
N LEU A 100 3.91 3.45 -1.04
CA LEU A 100 4.08 2.49 -2.12
C LEU A 100 5.12 1.47 -1.68
N VAL A 101 4.71 0.19 -1.59
CA VAL A 101 5.56 -0.95 -1.26
C VAL A 101 5.87 -1.71 -2.54
N ALA A 102 7.08 -2.20 -2.71
CA ALA A 102 7.48 -2.91 -3.91
C ALA A 102 8.23 -4.21 -3.63
N LEU A 103 8.01 -5.16 -4.50
CA LEU A 103 8.86 -6.33 -4.72
C LEU A 103 9.91 -5.96 -5.76
N MET A 104 11.18 -6.26 -5.48
CA MET A 104 12.30 -5.88 -6.33
C MET A 104 13.17 -7.10 -6.65
N GLN A 105 13.74 -7.09 -7.85
CA GLN A 105 14.78 -8.02 -8.31
C GLN A 105 15.94 -7.20 -8.89
N ASP A 106 17.14 -7.40 -8.39
CA ASP A 106 18.36 -6.71 -8.86
C ASP A 106 18.20 -5.17 -8.87
N GLY A 107 17.52 -4.63 -7.85
CA GLY A 107 17.26 -3.20 -7.70
C GLY A 107 16.18 -2.64 -8.64
N LYS A 108 15.49 -3.49 -9.40
CA LYS A 108 14.38 -3.09 -10.27
C LYS A 108 13.05 -3.54 -9.68
N VAL A 109 12.05 -2.68 -9.78
CA VAL A 109 10.69 -3.00 -9.35
C VAL A 109 10.09 -4.08 -10.27
N VAL A 110 9.71 -5.20 -9.67
CA VAL A 110 8.94 -6.28 -10.32
C VAL A 110 7.45 -5.96 -10.28
N TRP A 111 6.97 -5.56 -9.10
CA TRP A 111 5.60 -5.10 -8.88
C TRP A 111 5.54 -4.21 -7.64
N SER A 112 4.46 -3.43 -7.50
CA SER A 112 4.25 -2.52 -6.39
C SER A 112 2.80 -2.54 -5.93
N TRP A 113 2.59 -2.20 -4.67
CA TRP A 113 1.28 -2.12 -4.02
C TRP A 113 1.14 -0.80 -3.28
N HIS A 114 -0.01 -0.18 -3.42
CA HIS A 114 -0.39 1.00 -2.67
C HIS A 114 -0.92 0.58 -1.29
N VAL A 115 -0.32 1.08 -0.23
CA VAL A 115 -0.81 0.95 1.15
C VAL A 115 -1.43 2.27 1.55
N TRP A 116 -2.75 2.26 1.70
CA TRP A 116 -3.53 3.44 2.05
C TRP A 116 -3.95 3.35 3.51
N VAL A 117 -3.32 4.17 4.36
CA VAL A 117 -3.56 4.19 5.80
C VAL A 117 -4.60 5.26 6.12
N THR A 118 -5.81 4.83 6.43
CA THR A 118 -6.96 5.69 6.74
C THR A 118 -8.00 4.88 7.52
N ASP A 119 -8.95 5.54 8.19
CA ASP A 119 -10.13 4.84 8.69
C ASP A 119 -10.90 4.19 7.52
N ALA A 120 -11.59 3.08 7.80
CA ALA A 120 -12.28 2.31 6.76
C ALA A 120 -13.24 3.21 5.96
N PRO A 121 -13.02 3.38 4.65
CA PRO A 121 -13.91 4.19 3.81
C PRO A 121 -15.33 3.67 3.87
N GLN A 122 -16.28 4.57 4.03
CA GLN A 122 -17.69 4.25 4.00
C GLN A 122 -18.24 4.35 2.57
N THR A 123 -19.31 3.66 2.29
CA THR A 123 -19.96 3.71 0.98
C THR A 123 -21.38 4.19 1.08
N MET A 124 -21.83 4.91 0.05
CA MET A 124 -23.21 5.32 -0.13
C MET A 124 -23.74 4.73 -1.43
N THR A 125 -24.88 4.03 -1.33
CA THR A 125 -25.59 3.50 -2.50
C THR A 125 -26.73 4.42 -2.87
N TYR A 126 -26.74 4.90 -4.11
CA TYR A 126 -27.82 5.71 -4.67
C TYR A 126 -28.99 4.83 -5.15
N GLY A 127 -30.17 5.43 -5.34
CA GLY A 127 -31.36 4.71 -5.76
C GLY A 127 -31.29 3.99 -7.12
N ASN A 128 -30.32 4.36 -7.96
CA ASN A 128 -30.02 3.68 -9.22
C ASN A 128 -29.01 2.51 -9.06
N GLY A 129 -28.61 2.17 -7.84
CA GLY A 129 -27.63 1.13 -7.54
C GLY A 129 -26.17 1.54 -7.64
N THR A 130 -25.85 2.78 -8.02
CA THR A 130 -24.47 3.27 -8.04
C THR A 130 -23.93 3.44 -6.64
N VAL A 131 -22.70 2.94 -6.41
CA VAL A 131 -22.03 3.00 -5.11
C VAL A 131 -20.84 3.96 -5.19
N PHE A 132 -20.78 4.90 -4.27
CA PHE A 132 -19.64 5.82 -4.12
C PHE A 132 -19.01 5.67 -2.75
N MET A 133 -17.70 5.86 -2.68
CA MET A 133 -17.01 6.04 -1.39
C MET A 133 -17.26 7.46 -0.85
N ASP A 134 -17.10 7.60 0.46
CA ASP A 134 -17.20 8.89 1.16
C ASP A 134 -16.01 9.82 0.93
N ARG A 135 -14.98 9.35 0.22
CA ARG A 135 -13.71 10.07 0.02
C ARG A 135 -13.05 9.75 -1.30
N ASN A 136 -12.10 10.60 -1.72
CA ASN A 136 -11.22 10.34 -2.85
C ASN A 136 -10.23 9.20 -2.52
N LEU A 137 -9.78 8.47 -3.55
CA LEU A 137 -8.75 7.46 -3.40
C LEU A 137 -7.45 8.07 -2.86
N GLY A 138 -6.94 7.51 -1.77
CA GLY A 138 -5.73 8.00 -1.11
C GLY A 138 -5.96 9.17 -0.15
N ALA A 139 -7.20 9.63 0.07
CA ALA A 139 -7.49 10.67 1.03
C ALA A 139 -7.26 10.19 2.47
N ALA A 140 -6.56 10.99 3.28
CA ALA A 140 -6.29 10.68 4.68
C ALA A 140 -7.54 10.81 5.58
N GLY A 141 -8.53 11.57 5.15
CA GLY A 141 -9.77 11.80 5.90
C GLY A 141 -10.91 12.34 5.03
N THR A 142 -11.95 12.86 5.69
CA THR A 142 -13.18 13.35 5.04
C THR A 142 -13.57 14.75 5.49
N THR A 143 -12.65 15.54 6.05
CA THR A 143 -12.93 16.88 6.55
C THR A 143 -13.34 17.80 5.40
N ALA A 144 -14.56 18.29 5.42
CA ALA A 144 -15.07 19.18 4.39
C ALA A 144 -14.22 20.46 4.29
N GLY A 145 -13.63 20.69 3.11
CA GLY A 145 -12.71 21.80 2.88
C GLY A 145 -11.31 21.63 3.49
N GLY A 146 -11.06 20.48 4.13
CA GLY A 146 -9.74 20.13 4.66
C GLY A 146 -8.85 19.48 3.62
N THR A 147 -7.55 19.63 3.79
CA THR A 147 -6.55 19.03 2.90
C THR A 147 -6.45 17.51 3.05
N ASP A 148 -6.90 16.97 4.18
CA ASP A 148 -7.02 15.52 4.43
C ASP A 148 -8.03 14.83 3.51
N ALA A 149 -8.97 15.59 2.93
CA ALA A 149 -9.92 15.09 1.93
C ALA A 149 -9.35 15.02 0.51
N TYR A 150 -8.13 15.53 0.29
CA TYR A 150 -7.47 15.41 -1.01
C TYR A 150 -6.99 13.99 -1.20
N GLY A 151 -7.27 13.43 -2.39
CA GLY A 151 -6.77 12.11 -2.77
C GLY A 151 -5.42 12.19 -3.47
N MET A 152 -5.01 11.05 -3.99
CA MET A 152 -3.82 10.93 -4.83
C MET A 152 -4.17 11.20 -6.29
N TYR A 153 -3.16 11.58 -7.09
CA TYR A 153 -3.31 11.66 -8.54
C TYR A 153 -3.08 10.30 -9.18
N TYR A 154 -3.88 10.00 -10.19
CA TYR A 154 -3.77 8.78 -10.98
C TYR A 154 -3.67 9.12 -12.46
N GLN A 155 -2.79 8.43 -13.17
CA GLN A 155 -2.68 8.54 -14.61
C GLN A 155 -3.43 7.37 -15.28
N TRP A 156 -4.13 7.66 -16.37
CA TRP A 156 -4.79 6.61 -17.16
C TRP A 156 -3.79 5.52 -17.57
N GLY A 157 -4.15 4.27 -17.33
CA GLY A 157 -3.32 3.11 -17.65
C GLY A 157 -2.20 2.82 -16.65
N ARG A 158 -2.08 3.59 -15.57
CA ARG A 158 -1.12 3.34 -14.50
C ARG A 158 -1.84 2.93 -13.21
N LYS A 159 -1.38 1.86 -12.57
CA LYS A 159 -1.96 1.33 -11.33
C LYS A 159 -1.54 2.09 -10.07
N ASP A 160 -0.31 2.66 -10.07
CA ASP A 160 0.24 3.31 -8.89
C ASP A 160 -0.15 4.78 -8.84
N PRO A 161 -0.52 5.28 -7.65
CA PRO A 161 -0.79 6.69 -7.46
C PRO A 161 0.48 7.52 -7.55
N PHE A 162 0.29 8.80 -7.93
CA PHE A 162 1.29 9.83 -7.78
C PHE A 162 1.01 10.64 -6.53
N TYR A 163 2.06 11.09 -5.90
CA TYR A 163 1.99 12.11 -4.89
C TYR A 163 1.27 13.35 -5.42
N GLY A 164 0.29 13.82 -4.65
CA GLY A 164 -0.64 14.88 -5.05
C GLY A 164 -0.05 16.28 -5.01
N GLY A 165 0.69 16.65 -6.05
CA GLY A 165 1.09 18.03 -6.32
C GLY A 165 2.42 18.46 -5.71
N GLU A 166 2.83 19.68 -6.08
CA GLU A 166 3.97 20.34 -5.46
C GLU A 166 3.74 20.49 -3.95
N LYS A 167 4.80 20.31 -3.16
CA LYS A 167 4.82 20.65 -1.74
C LYS A 167 4.46 22.13 -1.57
N THR A 168 3.19 22.44 -1.63
CA THR A 168 2.69 23.75 -1.24
C THR A 168 2.28 23.67 0.22
N GLU A 169 2.41 24.76 0.95
CA GLU A 169 1.97 24.88 2.35
C GLU A 169 0.48 24.54 2.55
N THR A 170 -0.25 24.33 1.46
CA THR A 170 -1.67 24.01 1.43
C THR A 170 -1.97 22.55 1.05
N SER A 171 -0.95 21.71 0.75
CA SER A 171 -1.19 20.30 0.48
C SER A 171 -1.26 19.51 1.78
N ALA A 172 -2.20 18.56 1.87
CA ALA A 172 -2.31 17.64 3.00
C ALA A 172 -1.01 16.85 3.24
N ASN A 173 -0.23 16.71 2.18
CA ASN A 173 0.97 15.89 2.12
C ASN A 173 2.22 16.78 2.05
N ALA A 174 2.45 17.60 3.09
CA ALA A 174 3.68 18.40 3.23
C ALA A 174 4.94 17.51 3.38
N PHE A 175 4.76 16.25 3.76
CA PHE A 175 5.81 15.27 3.92
C PHE A 175 5.82 14.31 2.72
N LEU A 176 6.98 14.09 2.14
CA LEU A 176 7.24 13.05 1.16
C LEU A 176 8.65 12.53 1.36
N GLU A 177 8.77 11.25 1.63
CA GLU A 177 10.03 10.53 1.67
C GLU A 177 10.05 9.47 0.57
N ALA A 178 11.11 9.48 -0.25
CA ALA A 178 11.32 8.51 -1.31
C ALA A 178 12.71 7.90 -1.21
N LYS A 179 12.79 6.60 -1.44
CA LYS A 179 14.05 5.85 -1.41
C LYS A 179 14.64 5.68 -2.80
N ASN A 180 15.98 5.58 -2.84
CA ASN A 180 16.74 5.06 -3.97
C ASN A 180 16.48 5.75 -5.32
N GLY A 181 16.28 7.06 -5.31
CA GLY A 181 16.05 7.81 -6.54
C GLY A 181 14.72 7.50 -7.22
N THR A 182 13.77 6.94 -6.47
CA THR A 182 12.40 6.72 -6.95
C THR A 182 11.82 8.04 -7.44
N VAL A 183 11.40 8.07 -8.71
CA VAL A 183 10.69 9.22 -9.26
C VAL A 183 9.26 9.17 -8.75
N VAL A 184 8.91 10.15 -7.93
CA VAL A 184 7.58 10.28 -7.32
C VAL A 184 6.67 11.26 -8.08
N ASN A 185 7.08 11.69 -9.26
CA ASN A 185 6.34 12.60 -10.15
C ASN A 185 5.47 11.83 -11.13
#